data_b8ef58b1657986396a60cd34d2aab5d8
#
_entry.id   b8ef58b1657986396a60cd34d2aab5d8
#
_cell.length_a   1.000
_cell.length_b   1.000
_cell.length_c   1.000
_cell.angle_alpha   90.00
_cell.angle_beta   90.00
_cell.angle_gamma   90.00
#
_symmetry.space_group_name_H-M   'P 1'
#
loop_
_entity.id
_entity.type
_entity.pdbx_description
1 polymer ?
#
loop_
_entity_poly.entity_id
_entity_poly.type
_entity_poly.pdbx_seq_one_letter_code
_entity_poly.pdbx_strand_id
1 'polypeptide(L)'
;MKNVTGTATSMKRIELSRRSPQYWRVTLNHPPLNVFGPESIPQLNEIVTALETDKEVKVVVFDSAVEGFFLTHYDFLAKIEDTTALPPGPTGLQPLPDMLVRLSRASVVSIASIRGLTRWIEPFGTFCRDGSER
;
A
#
# COMPACT_ATOMS: atom_id res chain seq x y z
N MET A 1 27.78 29.55 9.40
CA MET A 1 26.55 28.78 9.71
C MET A 1 26.19 28.00 8.48
N LYS A 2 26.45 26.68 8.47
CA LYS A 2 26.08 25.81 7.37
C LYS A 2 24.74 25.17 7.72
N ASN A 3 23.66 25.59 7.05
CA ASN A 3 22.37 24.92 7.09
C ASN A 3 22.52 23.57 6.38
N VAL A 4 22.62 22.50 7.15
CA VAL A 4 22.45 21.14 6.64
C VAL A 4 20.95 20.87 6.64
N THR A 5 20.30 21.22 5.54
CA THR A 5 18.96 20.72 5.24
C THR A 5 19.14 19.28 4.78
N GLY A 6 19.20 18.36 5.73
CA GLY A 6 19.16 16.96 5.45
C GLY A 6 17.77 16.63 4.93
N THR A 7 17.61 16.55 3.62
CA THR A 7 16.44 15.93 2.98
C THR A 7 16.48 14.47 3.39
N ALA A 8 15.69 14.08 4.38
CA ALA A 8 15.47 12.70 4.71
C ALA A 8 14.88 12.06 3.44
N THR A 9 15.69 11.32 2.69
CA THR A 9 15.24 10.51 1.58
C THR A 9 14.34 9.45 2.18
N SER A 10 13.03 9.63 2.10
CA SER A 10 12.06 8.63 2.50
C SER A 10 12.36 7.34 1.72
N MET A 11 12.70 6.28 2.45
CA MET A 11 12.97 4.98 1.82
C MET A 11 11.72 4.53 1.07
N LYS A 12 11.89 4.21 -0.21
CA LYS A 12 10.80 3.77 -1.07
C LYS A 12 10.39 2.34 -0.65
N ARG A 13 9.20 2.22 -0.07
CA ARG A 13 8.65 0.96 0.45
C ARG A 13 7.62 0.32 -0.47
N ILE A 14 7.13 1.10 -1.43
CA ILE A 14 6.18 0.65 -2.44
C ILE A 14 6.72 1.10 -3.80
N GLU A 15 6.86 0.17 -4.72
CA GLU A 15 7.40 0.42 -6.05
C GLU A 15 6.32 0.21 -7.10
N LEU A 16 6.16 1.20 -7.98
CA LEU A 16 5.31 1.09 -9.14
C LEU A 16 6.15 0.77 -10.38
N SER A 17 5.80 -0.32 -11.06
CA SER A 17 6.39 -0.71 -12.34
C SER A 17 5.30 -0.80 -13.41
N ARG A 18 5.40 0.04 -14.43
CA ARG A 18 4.53 -0.02 -15.61
C ARG A 18 5.08 -1.04 -16.59
N ARG A 19 4.51 -2.24 -16.58
CA ARG A 19 4.95 -3.36 -17.44
C ARG A 19 4.50 -3.18 -18.89
N SER A 20 3.34 -2.58 -19.06
CA SER A 20 2.81 -2.06 -20.32
C SER A 20 1.88 -0.90 -20.00
N PRO A 21 1.38 -0.14 -21.00
CA PRO A 21 0.37 0.87 -20.73
C PRO A 21 -0.86 0.35 -19.99
N GLN A 22 -1.28 -0.89 -20.28
CA GLN A 22 -2.47 -1.51 -19.69
C GLN A 22 -2.22 -2.32 -18.44
N TYR A 23 -0.96 -2.70 -18.15
CA TYR A 23 -0.60 -3.55 -17.01
C TYR A 23 0.46 -2.91 -16.13
N TRP A 24 0.10 -2.64 -14.88
CA TRP A 24 0.97 -2.11 -13.87
C TRP A 24 1.17 -3.10 -12.73
N ARG A 25 2.31 -3.02 -12.10
CA ARG A 25 2.67 -3.83 -10.95
C ARG A 25 3.10 -2.94 -9.80
N VAL A 26 2.55 -3.19 -8.62
CA VAL A 26 2.87 -2.51 -7.37
C VAL A 26 3.53 -3.52 -6.45
N THR A 27 4.78 -3.30 -6.12
CA THR A 27 5.58 -4.21 -5.29
C THR A 27 5.79 -3.62 -3.92
N LEU A 28 5.35 -4.33 -2.88
CA LEU A 28 5.59 -4.01 -1.48
C LEU A 28 6.99 -4.48 -1.10
N ASN A 29 7.83 -3.61 -0.54
CA ASN A 29 9.22 -3.91 -0.22
C ASN A 29 9.66 -3.21 1.06
N HIS A 30 9.29 -3.80 2.19
CA HIS A 30 9.67 -3.34 3.53
C HIS A 30 10.17 -4.50 4.38
N PRO A 31 11.42 -4.97 4.14
CA PRO A 31 12.00 -6.04 4.95
C PRO A 31 12.08 -5.66 6.43
N PRO A 32 12.07 -6.64 7.36
CA PRO A 32 11.99 -8.08 7.10
C PRO A 32 10.58 -8.64 6.95
N LEU A 33 9.54 -7.93 7.41
CA LEU A 33 8.19 -8.48 7.56
C LEU A 33 7.14 -7.85 6.65
N ASN A 34 7.51 -6.87 5.85
CA ASN A 34 6.59 -6.11 5.01
C ASN A 34 5.46 -5.41 5.80
N VAL A 35 5.84 -4.73 6.87
CA VAL A 35 4.93 -3.96 7.72
C VAL A 35 4.49 -2.69 6.98
N PHE A 36 3.21 -2.36 7.06
CA PHE A 36 2.65 -1.13 6.50
C PHE A 36 2.63 -0.03 7.59
N GLY A 37 3.17 1.13 7.30
CA GLY A 37 3.28 2.22 8.26
C GLY A 37 2.88 3.58 7.67
N PRO A 38 2.91 4.65 8.49
CA PRO A 38 2.51 5.98 8.07
C PRO A 38 3.29 6.50 6.87
N GLU A 39 4.54 6.13 6.70
CA GLU A 39 5.38 6.49 5.56
C GLU A 39 4.98 5.78 4.25
N SER A 40 4.27 4.65 4.34
CA SER A 40 3.74 3.93 3.18
C SER A 40 2.45 4.57 2.64
N ILE A 41 1.72 5.29 3.48
CA ILE A 41 0.44 5.90 3.13
C ILE A 41 0.58 6.90 1.98
N PRO A 42 1.49 7.89 2.03
CA PRO A 42 1.67 8.82 0.91
C PRO A 42 2.09 8.12 -0.38
N GLN A 43 2.96 7.12 -0.30
CA GLN A 43 3.44 6.37 -1.46
C GLN A 43 2.29 5.59 -2.13
N LEU A 44 1.44 4.94 -1.35
CA LEU A 44 0.26 4.25 -1.87
C LEU A 44 -0.75 5.25 -2.45
N ASN A 45 -0.94 6.41 -1.81
CA ASN A 45 -1.84 7.45 -2.30
C ASN A 45 -1.42 7.99 -3.68
N GLU A 46 -0.14 8.19 -3.92
CA GLU A 46 0.37 8.57 -5.25
C GLU A 46 0.03 7.51 -6.31
N ILE A 47 0.19 6.24 -5.97
CA ILE A 47 -0.12 5.13 -6.87
C ILE A 47 -1.63 5.06 -7.16
N VAL A 48 -2.47 5.16 -6.15
CA VAL A 48 -3.94 5.14 -6.32
C VAL A 48 -4.38 6.32 -7.19
N THR A 49 -3.84 7.51 -6.96
CA THR A 49 -4.12 8.69 -7.79
C THR A 49 -3.68 8.48 -9.23
N ALA A 50 -2.53 7.86 -9.46
CA ALA A 50 -2.08 7.53 -10.82
C ALA A 50 -3.01 6.51 -11.50
N LEU A 51 -3.49 5.51 -10.78
CA LEU A 51 -4.45 4.52 -11.29
C LEU A 51 -5.80 5.13 -11.65
N GLU A 52 -6.27 6.13 -10.90
CA GLU A 52 -7.53 6.83 -11.16
C GLU A 52 -7.44 7.77 -12.37
N THR A 53 -6.26 8.36 -12.61
CA THR A 53 -6.08 9.38 -13.64
C THR A 53 -5.61 8.82 -14.97
N ASP A 54 -4.93 7.69 -14.98
CA ASP A 54 -4.47 7.03 -16.21
C ASP A 54 -5.64 6.33 -16.92
N LYS A 55 -5.76 6.59 -18.23
CA LYS A 55 -6.88 6.08 -19.04
C LYS A 55 -6.55 4.76 -19.74
N GLU A 56 -5.29 4.36 -19.78
CA GLU A 56 -4.83 3.17 -20.50
C GLU A 56 -4.72 1.97 -19.59
N VAL A 57 -4.40 2.16 -18.31
CA VAL A 57 -4.24 1.06 -17.34
C VAL A 57 -5.56 0.32 -17.16
N LYS A 58 -5.50 -1.01 -17.25
CA LYS A 58 -6.64 -1.93 -17.09
C LYS A 58 -6.48 -2.86 -15.90
N VAL A 59 -5.25 -3.24 -15.59
CA VAL A 59 -4.93 -4.20 -14.54
C VAL A 59 -3.77 -3.69 -13.72
N VAL A 60 -3.90 -3.78 -12.41
CA VAL A 60 -2.81 -3.59 -11.45
C VAL A 60 -2.66 -4.83 -10.59
N VAL A 61 -1.43 -5.32 -10.47
CA VAL A 61 -1.09 -6.45 -9.60
C VAL A 61 -0.26 -5.95 -8.42
N PHE A 62 -0.74 -6.22 -7.23
CA PHE A 62 -0.01 -5.98 -5.98
C PHE A 62 0.72 -7.25 -5.58
N ASP A 63 2.02 -7.17 -5.36
CA ASP A 63 2.84 -8.28 -4.88
C ASP A 63 3.87 -7.82 -3.84
N SER A 64 4.72 -8.73 -3.40
CA SER A 64 5.76 -8.49 -2.42
C SER A 64 7.13 -8.90 -2.95
N ALA A 65 8.14 -8.09 -2.63
CA ALA A 65 9.55 -8.45 -2.81
C ALA A 65 10.15 -9.12 -1.57
N VAL A 66 9.41 -9.20 -0.46
CA VAL A 66 9.88 -9.83 0.78
C VAL A 66 9.47 -11.30 0.78
N GLU A 67 10.46 -12.19 0.76
CA GLU A 67 10.23 -13.62 0.77
C GLU A 67 9.46 -14.05 2.02
N GLY A 68 8.43 -14.89 1.85
CA GLY A 68 7.61 -15.41 2.92
C GLY A 68 6.54 -14.47 3.47
N PHE A 69 6.49 -13.20 3.03
CA PHE A 69 5.52 -12.21 3.53
C PHE A 69 4.92 -11.40 2.39
N PHE A 70 3.59 -11.31 2.37
CA PHE A 70 2.90 -10.37 1.48
C PHE A 70 2.74 -9.02 2.15
N LEU A 71 1.88 -8.93 3.16
CA LEU A 71 1.66 -7.76 4.00
C LEU A 71 1.24 -8.25 5.38
N THR A 72 1.99 -7.93 6.42
CA THR A 72 1.76 -8.56 7.73
C THR A 72 0.78 -7.79 8.58
N HIS A 73 1.07 -6.56 8.91
CA HIS A 73 0.21 -5.72 9.76
C HIS A 73 0.62 -4.26 9.65
N TYR A 74 -0.19 -3.39 10.25
CA TYR A 74 0.19 -2.00 10.44
C TYR A 74 1.29 -1.87 11.50
N ASP A 75 2.18 -0.90 11.34
CA ASP A 75 3.29 -0.67 12.27
C ASP A 75 2.77 -0.19 13.63
N PHE A 76 2.77 -1.08 14.62
CA PHE A 76 2.36 -0.75 15.99
C PHE A 76 3.40 0.06 16.75
N LEU A 77 4.63 0.16 16.26
CA LEU A 77 5.66 0.99 16.84
C LEU A 77 5.62 2.42 16.33
N ALA A 78 4.88 2.66 15.24
CA ALA A 78 4.64 4.01 14.74
C ALA A 78 3.82 4.81 15.78
N LYS A 79 4.18 6.08 15.93
CA LYS A 79 3.40 6.97 16.78
C LYS A 79 2.02 7.18 16.17
N ILE A 80 0.98 7.10 16.99
CA ILE A 80 -0.39 7.28 16.53
C ILE A 80 -0.60 8.67 15.89
N GLU A 81 0.13 9.65 16.39
CA GLU A 81 0.11 11.03 15.89
C GLU A 81 0.56 11.10 14.43
N ASP A 82 1.54 10.28 14.02
CA ASP A 82 2.04 10.26 12.64
C ASP A 82 0.98 9.77 11.65
N THR A 83 0.07 8.93 12.12
CA THR A 83 -1.07 8.45 11.33
C THR A 83 -2.25 9.43 11.36
N THR A 84 -2.59 9.92 12.55
CA THR A 84 -3.77 10.79 12.75
C THR A 84 -3.55 12.23 12.29
N ALA A 85 -2.29 12.67 12.17
CA ALA A 85 -1.95 13.98 11.62
C ALA A 85 -2.11 14.07 10.09
N LEU A 86 -2.24 12.94 9.40
CA LEU A 86 -2.47 12.94 7.96
C LEU A 86 -3.89 13.45 7.65
N PRO A 87 -4.03 14.35 6.67
CA PRO A 87 -5.34 14.91 6.34
C PRO A 87 -6.25 13.84 5.71
N PRO A 88 -7.57 13.96 5.89
CA PRO A 88 -8.54 13.12 5.18
C PRO A 88 -8.35 13.18 3.67
N GLY A 89 -8.64 12.08 2.99
CA GLY A 89 -8.60 12.02 1.53
C GLY A 89 -9.84 12.63 0.86
N PRO A 90 -9.92 12.59 -0.48
CA PRO A 90 -11.04 13.15 -1.26
C PRO A 90 -12.41 12.60 -0.90
N THR A 91 -12.51 11.40 -0.34
CA THR A 91 -13.78 10.81 0.10
C THR A 91 -14.24 11.34 1.47
N GLY A 92 -13.42 12.12 2.17
CA GLY A 92 -13.64 12.57 3.54
C GLY A 92 -13.23 11.56 4.61
N LEU A 93 -12.78 10.37 4.21
CA LEU A 93 -12.28 9.34 5.10
C LEU A 93 -10.80 9.57 5.46
N GLN A 94 -10.35 8.94 6.52
CA GLN A 94 -8.93 8.89 6.85
C GLN A 94 -8.12 8.26 5.70
N PRO A 95 -6.83 8.57 5.54
CA PRO A 95 -6.08 8.27 4.33
C PRO A 95 -6.13 6.81 3.87
N LEU A 96 -5.97 5.85 4.77
CA LEU A 96 -5.96 4.44 4.39
C LEU A 96 -7.35 3.96 3.90
N PRO A 97 -8.45 4.12 4.65
CA PRO A 97 -9.78 3.77 4.14
C PRO A 97 -10.16 4.59 2.88
N ASP A 98 -9.75 5.84 2.78
CA ASP A 98 -9.94 6.65 1.57
C ASP A 98 -9.33 5.97 0.35
N MET A 99 -8.07 5.58 0.42
CA MET A 99 -7.37 4.92 -0.68
C MET A 99 -7.99 3.58 -1.07
N LEU A 100 -8.45 2.79 -0.10
CA LEU A 100 -9.10 1.50 -0.36
C LEU A 100 -10.44 1.69 -1.09
N VAL A 101 -11.24 2.67 -0.66
CA VAL A 101 -12.50 3.03 -1.34
C VAL A 101 -12.23 3.53 -2.76
N ARG A 102 -11.25 4.40 -2.95
CA ARG A 102 -10.88 4.93 -4.26
C ARG A 102 -10.38 3.82 -5.18
N LEU A 103 -9.51 2.95 -4.69
CA LEU A 103 -9.01 1.79 -5.45
C LEU A 103 -10.16 0.86 -5.86
N SER A 104 -11.12 0.60 -4.98
CA SER A 104 -12.29 -0.25 -5.28
C SER A 104 -13.23 0.35 -6.32
N ARG A 105 -13.21 1.68 -6.49
CA ARG A 105 -14.03 2.41 -7.47
C ARG A 105 -13.28 2.73 -8.76
N ALA A 106 -11.96 2.55 -8.79
CA ALA A 106 -11.16 2.80 -9.98
C ALA A 106 -11.56 1.86 -11.12
N SER A 107 -11.45 2.35 -12.36
CA SER A 107 -11.74 1.58 -13.57
C SER A 107 -10.64 0.58 -13.92
N VAL A 108 -10.01 0.00 -12.92
CA VAL A 108 -8.86 -0.90 -13.02
C VAL A 108 -9.14 -2.15 -12.22
N VAL A 109 -8.85 -3.32 -12.80
CA VAL A 109 -8.90 -4.58 -12.07
C VAL A 109 -7.70 -4.68 -11.15
N SER A 110 -7.94 -4.73 -9.84
CA SER A 110 -6.90 -4.88 -8.82
C SER A 110 -6.76 -6.34 -8.41
N ILE A 111 -5.55 -6.88 -8.49
CA ILE A 111 -5.23 -8.27 -8.16
C ILE A 111 -4.16 -8.27 -7.08
N ALA A 112 -4.40 -8.98 -5.96
CA ALA A 112 -3.40 -9.26 -4.96
C ALA A 112 -2.75 -10.62 -5.25
N SER A 113 -1.45 -10.62 -5.56
CA SER A 113 -0.66 -11.84 -5.73
C SER A 113 -0.01 -12.21 -4.41
N ILE A 114 -0.77 -12.92 -3.59
CA ILE A 114 -0.37 -13.25 -2.22
C ILE A 114 0.52 -14.49 -2.24
N ARG A 115 1.77 -14.31 -1.83
CA ARG A 115 2.73 -15.37 -1.60
C ARG A 115 3.28 -15.22 -0.18
N GLY A 116 3.10 -16.24 0.65
CA GLY A 116 3.51 -16.21 2.03
C GLY A 116 2.47 -15.63 2.99
N LEU A 117 2.92 -15.24 4.17
CA LEU A 117 2.06 -14.81 5.25
C LEU A 117 1.44 -13.43 4.96
N THR A 118 0.13 -13.34 5.15
CA THR A 118 -0.58 -12.08 5.27
C THR A 118 -1.38 -12.10 6.56
N ARG A 119 -1.25 -11.06 7.37
CA ARG A 119 -2.07 -10.84 8.56
C ARG A 119 -2.65 -9.45 8.49
N TRP A 120 -3.95 -9.37 8.23
CA TRP A 120 -4.69 -8.18 8.59
C TRP A 120 -5.09 -8.29 10.04
N ILE A 121 -4.73 -7.30 10.84
CA ILE A 121 -5.44 -7.12 12.11
C ILE A 121 -6.74 -6.45 11.72
N GLU A 122 -7.79 -7.23 11.75
CA GLU A 122 -9.12 -6.75 11.53
C GLU A 122 -9.58 -5.93 12.73
N PRO A 123 -10.04 -4.70 12.53
CA PRO A 123 -11.00 -4.12 13.45
C PRO A 123 -12.42 -4.67 13.22
N PHE A 124 -12.67 -5.41 12.12
CA PHE A 124 -14.01 -5.93 11.78
C PHE A 124 -13.89 -7.29 11.11
N GLY A 125 -14.15 -8.34 11.89
CA GLY A 125 -14.17 -9.74 11.59
C GLY A 125 -14.64 -10.21 10.22
N THR A 126 -13.76 -10.26 9.24
CA THR A 126 -13.97 -11.06 8.04
C THR A 126 -12.70 -11.89 7.81
N PHE A 127 -12.82 -13.14 8.11
CA PHE A 127 -11.79 -14.17 8.02
C PHE A 127 -11.62 -14.59 6.55
N CYS A 128 -10.59 -14.12 5.88
CA CYS A 128 -10.10 -14.82 4.69
C CYS A 128 -9.33 -16.05 5.15
N ARG A 129 -10.00 -17.19 5.16
CA ARG A 129 -9.41 -18.49 5.44
C ARG A 129 -8.49 -18.85 4.28
N ASP A 130 -7.20 -18.92 4.58
CA ASP A 130 -6.23 -19.54 3.69
C ASP A 130 -6.61 -21.01 3.46
N GLY A 131 -6.77 -21.36 2.19
CA GLY A 131 -7.12 -22.70 1.77
C GLY A 131 -5.92 -23.65 1.65
N SER A 132 -4.91 -23.55 2.51
CA SER A 132 -3.76 -24.46 2.53
C SER A 132 -3.81 -25.44 3.70
N GLU A 133 -4.85 -26.27 3.74
CA GLU A 133 -4.77 -27.57 4.39
C GLU A 133 -5.01 -28.66 3.34
N ARG A 134 -3.90 -29.16 2.77
CA ARG A 134 -3.77 -30.57 2.34
C ARG A 134 -2.31 -30.98 2.42
#